data_8108b9209933e062799ded44e441bee0
#
_entry.id   8108b9209933e062799ded44e441bee0
#
_cell.length_a   1.000
_cell.length_b   1.000
_cell.length_c   1.000
_cell.angle_alpha   90.00
_cell.angle_beta   90.00
_cell.angle_gamma   90.00
#
_symmetry.space_group_name_H-M   'P 1'
#
loop_
_entity.id
_entity.type
_entity.pdbx_description
1 polymer ?
#
loop_
_entity_poly.entity_id
_entity_poly.type
_entity_poly.pdbx_seq_one_letter_code
_entity_poly.pdbx_strand_id
1 'polypeptide(L)'
;MTHEEQRIWLIKELQKDRSQLSHYRIPNDEQGQKDLLRGLMNIWMPKPISEEYLRIESEYLRAENEAKGITKISDLTPVEKDLYLWQGDITTLSCDAVVNAANAQLLGCFRVLHSCIDNCLHSAAGLSLRYRCFEIMSEQGHEEPTGQAKITPGYNLPSQYVLHTVGPIVSGRLTEEHCELLKSCYLSFLKLAEENGCESIAFCCISTGVFGFPQHKAAEIAVSTVKEYKKQQAAISR
;
A
#
# COMPACT_ATOMS: atom_id res chain seq x y z
N MET A 1 11.67 -24.11 9.56
CA MET A 1 12.56 -23.00 10.00
C MET A 1 11.85 -22.24 11.09
N THR A 2 12.59 -21.80 12.12
CA THR A 2 12.10 -20.82 13.09
C THR A 2 11.89 -19.47 12.41
N HIS A 3 11.17 -18.56 13.05
CA HIS A 3 10.93 -17.21 12.53
C HIS A 3 12.25 -16.42 12.29
N GLU A 4 13.23 -16.58 13.20
CA GLU A 4 14.56 -15.99 13.04
C GLU A 4 15.32 -16.63 11.86
N GLU A 5 15.27 -17.94 11.72
CA GLU A 5 15.91 -18.64 10.59
C GLU A 5 15.31 -18.21 9.25
N GLN A 6 13.99 -18.01 9.16
CA GLN A 6 13.31 -17.47 7.97
C GLN A 6 13.82 -16.06 7.64
N ARG A 7 13.89 -15.17 8.63
CA ARG A 7 14.39 -13.80 8.45
C ARG A 7 15.83 -13.77 7.94
N ILE A 8 16.71 -14.55 8.57
CA ILE A 8 18.11 -14.64 8.16
C ILE A 8 18.24 -15.23 6.75
N TRP A 9 17.44 -16.23 6.42
CA TRP A 9 17.43 -16.84 5.10
C TRP A 9 17.00 -15.84 4.02
N LEU A 10 15.90 -15.09 4.25
CA LEU A 10 15.41 -14.05 3.35
C LEU A 10 16.46 -12.95 3.11
N ILE A 11 17.13 -12.50 4.18
CA ILE A 11 18.23 -11.52 4.06
C ILE A 11 19.32 -12.06 3.13
N LYS A 12 19.77 -13.29 3.36
CA LYS A 12 20.85 -13.92 2.56
C LYS A 12 20.45 -14.07 1.09
N GLU A 13 19.20 -14.45 0.80
CA GLU A 13 18.72 -14.55 -0.57
C GLU A 13 18.72 -13.18 -1.28
N LEU A 14 18.25 -12.14 -0.62
CA LEU A 14 18.26 -10.78 -1.18
C LEU A 14 19.69 -10.22 -1.35
N GLN A 15 20.62 -10.60 -0.49
CA GLN A 15 22.02 -10.20 -0.62
C GLN A 15 22.72 -10.85 -1.82
N LYS A 16 22.33 -12.08 -2.22
CA LYS A 16 22.88 -12.75 -3.42
C LYS A 16 22.57 -11.98 -4.70
N ASP A 17 21.48 -11.24 -4.75
CA ASP A 17 21.03 -10.51 -5.93
C ASP A 17 21.95 -9.38 -6.37
N ARG A 18 22.74 -8.84 -5.44
CA ARG A 18 23.69 -7.77 -5.72
C ARG A 18 24.99 -8.03 -4.97
N SER A 19 26.07 -8.26 -5.70
CA SER A 19 27.41 -8.49 -5.11
C SER A 19 27.84 -7.39 -4.12
N GLN A 20 27.41 -6.16 -4.35
CA GLN A 20 27.64 -5.02 -3.46
C GLN A 20 26.95 -5.15 -2.09
N LEU A 21 25.85 -5.92 -2.02
CA LEU A 21 25.08 -6.11 -0.78
C LEU A 21 25.60 -7.30 0.05
N SER A 22 26.36 -8.21 -0.56
CA SER A 22 26.95 -9.38 0.14
C SER A 22 27.93 -9.00 1.25
N HIS A 23 28.44 -7.75 1.23
CA HIS A 23 29.36 -7.25 2.25
C HIS A 23 28.67 -6.70 3.49
N TYR A 24 27.34 -6.48 3.45
CA TYR A 24 26.61 -6.03 4.64
C TYR A 24 26.49 -7.17 5.64
N ARG A 25 27.12 -6.98 6.81
CA ARG A 25 27.03 -7.94 7.90
C ARG A 25 25.60 -7.95 8.47
N ILE A 26 25.05 -9.14 8.64
CA ILE A 26 23.75 -9.33 9.30
C ILE A 26 23.91 -8.94 10.78
N PRO A 27 23.09 -8.01 11.31
CA PRO A 27 23.11 -7.64 12.72
C PRO A 27 22.85 -8.84 13.63
N ASN A 28 23.35 -8.77 14.87
CA ASN A 28 23.11 -9.82 15.85
C ASN A 28 21.77 -9.68 16.57
N ASP A 29 21.18 -8.47 16.58
CA ASP A 29 19.92 -8.18 17.23
C ASP A 29 18.73 -8.28 16.26
N GLU A 30 17.57 -8.59 16.80
CA GLU A 30 16.36 -8.83 16.02
C GLU A 30 15.92 -7.59 15.23
N GLN A 31 15.94 -6.41 15.86
CA GLN A 31 15.49 -5.19 15.20
C GLN A 31 16.39 -4.81 14.03
N GLY A 32 17.69 -4.89 14.21
CA GLY A 32 18.66 -4.66 13.14
C GLY A 32 18.50 -5.64 11.96
N GLN A 33 18.16 -6.90 12.23
CA GLN A 33 17.85 -7.89 11.19
C GLN A 33 16.54 -7.54 10.45
N LYS A 34 15.49 -7.13 11.18
CA LYS A 34 14.21 -6.66 10.57
C LYS A 34 14.42 -5.44 9.69
N ASP A 35 15.20 -4.47 10.17
CA ASP A 35 15.52 -3.26 9.41
C ASP A 35 16.35 -3.58 8.16
N LEU A 36 17.32 -4.48 8.27
CA LEU A 36 18.12 -4.92 7.12
C LEU A 36 17.23 -5.63 6.08
N LEU A 37 16.39 -6.58 6.50
CA LEU A 37 15.47 -7.28 5.59
C LEU A 37 14.56 -6.27 4.88
N ARG A 38 13.90 -5.39 5.63
CA ARG A 38 13.02 -4.35 5.05
C ARG A 38 13.79 -3.43 4.11
N GLY A 39 14.99 -3.01 4.49
CA GLY A 39 15.85 -2.17 3.65
C GLY A 39 16.22 -2.84 2.33
N LEU A 40 16.56 -4.13 2.35
CA LEU A 40 16.84 -4.92 1.15
C LEU A 40 15.60 -5.08 0.26
N MET A 41 14.44 -5.36 0.84
CA MET A 41 13.16 -5.39 0.13
C MET A 41 12.82 -4.02 -0.51
N ASN A 42 13.11 -2.92 0.18
CA ASN A 42 12.82 -1.58 -0.36
C ASN A 42 13.62 -1.26 -1.63
N ILE A 43 14.86 -1.71 -1.72
CA ILE A 43 15.74 -1.46 -2.89
C ILE A 43 15.69 -2.58 -3.93
N TRP A 44 14.93 -3.66 -3.69
CA TRP A 44 14.81 -4.75 -4.63
C TRP A 44 14.18 -4.30 -5.94
N MET A 45 14.82 -4.63 -7.07
CA MET A 45 14.31 -4.36 -8.41
C MET A 45 13.46 -5.52 -8.90
N PRO A 46 12.28 -5.28 -9.50
CA PRO A 46 11.37 -6.32 -9.93
C PRO A 46 12.01 -7.30 -10.91
N LYS A 47 11.91 -8.58 -10.58
CA LYS A 47 12.36 -9.71 -11.42
C LYS A 47 11.60 -10.98 -10.98
N PRO A 48 11.60 -12.05 -11.77
CA PRO A 48 11.02 -13.32 -11.35
C PRO A 48 11.56 -13.79 -9.99
N ILE A 49 10.67 -14.28 -9.14
CA ILE A 49 10.94 -14.69 -7.77
C ILE A 49 10.74 -16.20 -7.67
N SER A 50 11.62 -16.90 -6.96
CA SER A 50 11.48 -18.35 -6.76
C SER A 50 10.27 -18.66 -5.86
N GLU A 51 9.60 -19.78 -6.10
CA GLU A 51 8.50 -20.26 -5.26
C GLU A 51 8.93 -20.47 -3.80
N GLU A 52 10.17 -20.94 -3.59
CA GLU A 52 10.72 -21.12 -2.25
C GLU A 52 10.84 -19.79 -1.51
N TYR A 53 11.34 -18.73 -2.19
CA TYR A 53 11.42 -17.40 -1.60
C TYR A 53 10.02 -16.89 -1.20
N LEU A 54 9.06 -16.97 -2.12
CA LEU A 54 7.69 -16.50 -1.90
C LEU A 54 7.01 -17.24 -0.73
N ARG A 55 7.23 -18.55 -0.62
CA ARG A 55 6.66 -19.33 0.48
C ARG A 55 7.24 -18.89 1.82
N ILE A 56 8.56 -18.76 1.93
CA ILE A 56 9.23 -18.37 3.17
C ILE A 56 8.90 -16.92 3.54
N GLU A 57 8.90 -16.01 2.56
CA GLU A 57 8.49 -14.62 2.75
C GLU A 57 7.05 -14.53 3.25
N SER A 58 6.14 -15.30 2.66
CA SER A 58 4.73 -15.31 3.05
C SER A 58 4.53 -15.78 4.49
N GLU A 59 5.19 -16.89 4.88
CA GLU A 59 5.15 -17.38 6.25
C GLU A 59 5.68 -16.33 7.23
N TYR A 60 6.81 -15.71 6.90
CA TYR A 60 7.47 -14.71 7.73
C TYR A 60 6.63 -13.42 7.87
N LEU A 61 6.21 -12.83 6.74
CA LEU A 61 5.50 -11.54 6.77
C LEU A 61 4.10 -11.64 7.37
N ARG A 62 3.39 -12.74 7.15
CA ARG A 62 2.07 -12.97 7.80
C ARG A 62 2.22 -13.04 9.31
N ALA A 63 3.22 -13.76 9.81
CA ALA A 63 3.48 -13.81 11.25
C ALA A 63 3.87 -12.42 11.81
N GLU A 64 4.69 -11.63 11.09
CA GLU A 64 5.01 -10.24 11.48
C GLU A 64 3.77 -9.33 11.49
N ASN A 65 2.90 -9.45 10.50
CA ASN A 65 1.66 -8.64 10.43
C ASN A 65 0.67 -9.05 11.54
N GLU A 66 0.52 -10.34 11.83
CA GLU A 66 -0.29 -10.84 12.93
C GLU A 66 0.24 -10.38 14.29
N ALA A 67 1.56 -10.37 14.49
CA ALA A 67 2.20 -9.92 15.72
C ALA A 67 1.96 -8.44 16.02
N LYS A 68 1.71 -7.61 15.00
CA LYS A 68 1.31 -6.20 15.18
C LYS A 68 -0.11 -6.04 15.74
N GLY A 69 -0.92 -7.10 15.66
CA GLY A 69 -2.35 -7.09 15.98
C GLY A 69 -3.21 -6.68 14.78
N ILE A 70 -4.13 -7.57 14.38
CA ILE A 70 -5.05 -7.32 13.28
C ILE A 70 -6.29 -6.60 13.79
N THR A 71 -6.60 -5.45 13.20
CA THR A 71 -7.80 -4.67 13.49
C THR A 71 -8.89 -5.04 12.48
N LYS A 72 -10.06 -5.46 12.94
CA LYS A 72 -11.22 -5.75 12.10
C LYS A 72 -12.15 -4.54 12.08
N ILE A 73 -12.91 -4.38 10.99
CA ILE A 73 -13.91 -3.30 10.89
C ILE A 73 -14.96 -3.43 12.01
N SER A 74 -15.31 -4.67 12.40
CA SER A 74 -16.22 -4.94 13.53
C SER A 74 -15.75 -4.38 14.86
N ASP A 75 -14.45 -4.13 15.02
CA ASP A 75 -13.85 -3.61 16.24
C ASP A 75 -13.89 -2.08 16.31
N LEU A 76 -14.30 -1.44 15.20
CA LEU A 76 -14.32 0.01 15.05
C LEU A 76 -15.72 0.58 15.32
N THR A 77 -15.77 1.76 15.91
CA THR A 77 -17.03 2.52 16.08
C THR A 77 -17.23 3.44 14.89
N PRO A 78 -18.35 3.35 14.16
CA PRO A 78 -18.63 4.26 13.05
C PRO A 78 -18.90 5.69 13.57
N VAL A 79 -18.37 6.68 12.85
CA VAL A 79 -18.68 8.12 13.11
C VAL A 79 -19.99 8.53 12.44
N GLU A 80 -20.35 7.87 11.34
CA GLU A 80 -21.64 7.93 10.65
C GLU A 80 -21.94 6.53 10.08
N LYS A 81 -23.16 6.31 9.56
CA LYS A 81 -23.51 5.03 8.95
C LYS A 81 -22.47 4.62 7.89
N ASP A 82 -21.79 3.50 8.11
CA ASP A 82 -20.75 2.90 7.25
C ASP A 82 -19.54 3.83 6.97
N LEU A 83 -19.29 4.79 7.87
CA LEU A 83 -18.10 5.63 7.84
C LEU A 83 -17.38 5.54 9.17
N TYR A 84 -16.10 5.24 9.08
CA TYR A 84 -15.23 5.02 10.23
C TYR A 84 -14.04 5.99 10.17
N LEU A 85 -13.65 6.55 11.31
CA LEU A 85 -12.39 7.26 11.48
C LEU A 85 -11.51 6.46 12.42
N TRP A 86 -10.38 6.04 11.92
CA TRP A 86 -9.44 5.22 12.68
C TRP A 86 -8.01 5.75 12.57
N GLN A 87 -7.26 5.64 13.63
CA GLN A 87 -5.85 6.00 13.69
C GLN A 87 -5.03 4.78 14.08
N GLY A 88 -4.16 4.34 13.19
CA GLY A 88 -3.30 3.18 13.39
C GLY A 88 -2.50 2.82 12.14
N ASP A 89 -1.88 1.64 12.15
CA ASP A 89 -1.15 1.10 11.00
C ASP A 89 -2.12 0.45 10.00
N ILE A 90 -2.35 1.09 8.86
CA ILE A 90 -3.27 0.61 7.82
C ILE A 90 -2.88 -0.78 7.29
N THR A 91 -1.62 -1.21 7.44
CA THR A 91 -1.18 -2.55 7.05
C THR A 91 -1.74 -3.66 7.95
N THR A 92 -2.36 -3.30 9.07
CA THR A 92 -3.00 -4.24 10.01
C THR A 92 -4.52 -4.32 9.88
N LEU A 93 -5.13 -3.52 8.99
CA LEU A 93 -6.58 -3.52 8.80
C LEU A 93 -7.06 -4.70 7.96
N SER A 94 -7.97 -5.49 8.55
CA SER A 94 -8.70 -6.56 7.86
C SER A 94 -9.96 -5.98 7.22
N CYS A 95 -9.86 -5.67 5.93
CA CYS A 95 -10.94 -5.16 5.07
C CYS A 95 -10.77 -5.72 3.65
N ASP A 96 -11.71 -5.45 2.74
CA ASP A 96 -11.59 -5.97 1.38
C ASP A 96 -10.48 -5.26 0.63
N ALA A 97 -10.37 -3.95 0.75
CA ALA A 97 -9.31 -3.20 0.06
C ALA A 97 -8.69 -2.10 0.92
N VAL A 98 -7.36 -1.94 0.79
CA VAL A 98 -6.63 -0.77 1.31
C VAL A 98 -6.12 0.08 0.15
N VAL A 99 -6.17 1.41 0.31
CA VAL A 99 -5.69 2.34 -0.72
C VAL A 99 -4.24 2.70 -0.45
N ASN A 100 -3.40 2.54 -1.47
CA ASN A 100 -2.02 2.99 -1.53
C ASN A 100 -1.92 4.33 -2.25
N ALA A 101 -1.40 5.37 -1.59
CA ALA A 101 -1.00 6.61 -2.24
C ALA A 101 0.39 6.41 -2.85
N ALA A 102 0.40 5.97 -4.10
CA ALA A 102 1.57 5.56 -4.85
C ALA A 102 2.23 6.72 -5.62
N ASN A 103 3.40 6.46 -6.15
CA ASN A 103 4.02 7.28 -7.20
C ASN A 103 3.58 6.80 -8.60
N ALA A 104 3.86 7.60 -9.65
CA ALA A 104 3.43 7.30 -11.02
C ALA A 104 4.03 6.02 -11.61
N GLN A 105 5.12 5.50 -11.07
CA GLN A 105 5.70 4.22 -11.49
C GLN A 105 4.98 3.01 -10.89
N LEU A 106 4.23 3.18 -9.80
CA LEU A 106 3.56 2.14 -9.00
C LEU A 106 4.51 1.07 -8.41
N LEU A 107 5.82 1.24 -8.52
CA LEU A 107 6.80 0.24 -8.08
C LEU A 107 7.13 0.31 -6.58
N GLY A 108 6.38 1.08 -5.81
CA GLY A 108 6.67 1.33 -4.41
C GLY A 108 7.76 2.38 -4.19
N CYS A 109 8.03 2.68 -2.94
CA CYS A 109 9.05 3.63 -2.55
C CYS A 109 10.39 2.91 -2.34
N PHE A 110 11.43 3.30 -3.10
CA PHE A 110 12.77 2.72 -3.01
C PHE A 110 13.67 3.33 -1.91
N ARG A 111 13.16 4.30 -1.13
CA ARG A 111 13.92 4.86 0.00
C ARG A 111 13.94 3.87 1.15
N VAL A 112 15.15 3.48 1.55
CA VAL A 112 15.37 2.52 2.65
C VAL A 112 14.70 2.99 3.92
N LEU A 113 13.88 2.13 4.52
CA LEU A 113 13.17 2.33 5.79
C LEU A 113 12.27 3.58 5.82
N HIS A 114 11.84 4.08 4.68
CA HIS A 114 10.95 5.24 4.63
C HIS A 114 9.57 4.91 5.23
N SER A 115 8.99 5.88 5.94
CA SER A 115 7.72 5.71 6.66
C SER A 115 6.47 6.12 5.84
N CYS A 116 6.61 6.38 4.52
CA CYS A 116 5.44 6.66 3.70
C CYS A 116 4.57 5.41 3.53
N ILE A 117 3.29 5.63 3.26
CA ILE A 117 2.31 4.56 3.08
C ILE A 117 2.73 3.56 1.99
N ASP A 118 3.27 4.06 0.89
CA ASP A 118 3.74 3.25 -0.24
C ASP A 118 4.87 2.28 0.17
N ASN A 119 5.86 2.75 0.94
CA ASN A 119 6.91 1.89 1.49
C ASN A 119 6.35 0.87 2.49
N CYS A 120 5.46 1.31 3.41
CA CYS A 120 4.89 0.45 4.43
C CYS A 120 4.05 -0.69 3.83
N LEU A 121 3.16 -0.37 2.88
CA LEU A 121 2.32 -1.38 2.22
C LEU A 121 3.15 -2.37 1.41
N HIS A 122 4.12 -1.90 0.61
CA HIS A 122 5.00 -2.78 -0.15
C HIS A 122 5.86 -3.67 0.76
N SER A 123 6.33 -3.15 1.90
CA SER A 123 7.11 -3.94 2.86
C SER A 123 6.27 -5.01 3.55
N ALA A 124 5.02 -4.71 3.91
CA ALA A 124 4.13 -5.64 4.59
C ALA A 124 3.50 -6.68 3.64
N ALA A 125 3.26 -6.30 2.38
CA ALA A 125 2.73 -7.19 1.35
C ALA A 125 3.78 -8.16 0.79
N GLY A 126 5.07 -7.77 0.77
CA GLY A 126 6.16 -8.55 0.21
C GLY A 126 6.48 -8.20 -1.25
N LEU A 127 7.48 -8.90 -1.79
CA LEU A 127 8.01 -8.61 -3.14
C LEU A 127 7.00 -8.88 -4.25
N SER A 128 6.05 -9.79 -4.04
CA SER A 128 4.98 -10.10 -5.00
C SER A 128 4.17 -8.86 -5.38
N LEU A 129 3.91 -7.95 -4.43
CA LEU A 129 3.16 -6.73 -4.72
C LEU A 129 3.91 -5.85 -5.72
N ARG A 130 5.20 -5.61 -5.50
CA ARG A 130 6.02 -4.81 -6.42
C ARG A 130 6.18 -5.48 -7.77
N TYR A 131 6.34 -6.81 -7.79
CA TYR A 131 6.46 -7.56 -9.03
C TYR A 131 5.16 -7.46 -9.85
N ARG A 132 3.99 -7.60 -9.20
CA ARG A 132 2.70 -7.46 -9.88
C ARG A 132 2.48 -6.04 -10.43
N CYS A 133 2.84 -5.01 -9.65
CA CYS A 133 2.81 -3.63 -10.14
C CYS A 133 3.73 -3.45 -11.36
N PHE A 134 4.92 -4.04 -11.34
CA PHE A 134 5.84 -4.01 -12.48
C PHE A 134 5.24 -4.65 -13.74
N GLU A 135 4.57 -5.81 -13.61
CA GLU A 135 3.88 -6.45 -14.73
C GLU A 135 2.81 -5.52 -15.32
N ILE A 136 1.92 -4.98 -14.48
CA ILE A 136 0.85 -4.05 -14.88
C ILE A 136 1.43 -2.84 -15.61
N MET A 137 2.47 -2.22 -15.05
CA MET A 137 3.07 -1.01 -15.63
C MET A 137 3.87 -1.31 -16.90
N SER A 138 4.46 -2.49 -17.00
CA SER A 138 5.13 -2.94 -18.23
C SER A 138 4.14 -3.19 -19.36
N GLU A 139 2.98 -3.78 -19.08
CA GLU A 139 1.89 -3.95 -20.04
C GLU A 139 1.30 -2.60 -20.48
N GLN A 140 1.15 -1.65 -19.53
CA GLN A 140 0.66 -0.31 -19.81
C GLN A 140 1.63 0.52 -20.67
N GLY A 141 2.93 0.37 -20.48
CA GLY A 141 3.98 1.03 -21.27
C GLY A 141 4.18 2.53 -20.99
N HIS A 142 3.51 3.10 -19.99
CA HIS A 142 3.67 4.50 -19.57
C HIS A 142 3.37 4.64 -18.06
N GLU A 143 3.79 5.73 -17.46
CA GLU A 143 3.50 6.03 -16.05
C GLU A 143 1.99 6.16 -15.78
N GLU A 144 1.58 5.80 -14.57
CA GLU A 144 0.19 5.94 -14.15
C GLU A 144 -0.20 7.41 -14.04
N PRO A 145 -1.26 7.84 -14.72
CA PRO A 145 -1.72 9.22 -14.63
C PRO A 145 -2.26 9.57 -13.25
N THR A 146 -2.05 10.81 -12.81
CA THR A 146 -2.68 11.33 -11.59
C THR A 146 -4.20 11.23 -11.66
N GLY A 147 -4.83 10.78 -10.60
CA GLY A 147 -6.28 10.65 -10.53
C GLY A 147 -6.83 9.29 -10.98
N GLN A 148 -5.98 8.39 -11.48
CA GLN A 148 -6.36 7.03 -11.86
C GLN A 148 -6.03 6.02 -10.76
N ALA A 149 -6.54 4.79 -10.90
CA ALA A 149 -6.28 3.72 -9.94
C ALA A 149 -6.05 2.36 -10.63
N LYS A 150 -5.28 1.50 -9.95
CA LYS A 150 -5.05 0.10 -10.28
C LYS A 150 -5.35 -0.77 -9.07
N ILE A 151 -5.68 -2.03 -9.28
CA ILE A 151 -5.92 -3.01 -8.22
C ILE A 151 -4.94 -4.17 -8.32
N THR A 152 -4.46 -4.62 -7.18
CA THR A 152 -3.65 -5.84 -7.03
C THR A 152 -4.16 -6.66 -5.86
N PRO A 153 -3.84 -7.97 -5.79
CA PRO A 153 -4.01 -8.73 -4.54
C PRO A 153 -3.22 -8.10 -3.39
N GLY A 154 -3.70 -8.29 -2.15
CA GLY A 154 -3.05 -7.82 -0.92
C GLY A 154 -1.86 -8.67 -0.48
N TYR A 155 -1.71 -9.88 -1.03
CA TYR A 155 -0.66 -10.87 -0.72
C TYR A 155 -0.56 -11.23 0.77
N ASN A 156 0.42 -10.65 1.50
CA ASN A 156 0.63 -10.95 2.92
C ASN A 156 -0.08 -9.96 3.86
N LEU A 157 -0.79 -8.98 3.31
CA LEU A 157 -1.63 -8.08 4.08
C LEU A 157 -2.90 -8.81 4.56
N PRO A 158 -3.52 -8.36 5.66
CA PRO A 158 -4.84 -8.86 6.07
C PRO A 158 -5.98 -8.40 5.16
N SER A 159 -5.77 -7.39 4.33
CA SER A 159 -6.70 -6.95 3.28
C SER A 159 -6.57 -7.80 2.03
N GLN A 160 -7.70 -8.04 1.33
CA GLN A 160 -7.71 -8.85 0.10
C GLN A 160 -7.02 -8.15 -1.07
N TYR A 161 -7.21 -6.84 -1.19
CA TYR A 161 -6.71 -6.04 -2.30
C TYR A 161 -5.95 -4.81 -1.84
N VAL A 162 -5.07 -4.32 -2.73
CA VAL A 162 -4.49 -2.98 -2.66
C VAL A 162 -4.95 -2.19 -3.87
N LEU A 163 -5.54 -1.02 -3.63
CA LEU A 163 -5.95 -0.05 -4.64
C LEU A 163 -4.87 1.04 -4.72
N HIS A 164 -4.11 1.05 -5.80
CA HIS A 164 -3.03 2.02 -6.00
C HIS A 164 -3.55 3.23 -6.75
N THR A 165 -3.34 4.43 -6.22
CA THR A 165 -3.69 5.68 -6.91
C THR A 165 -2.56 6.70 -6.81
N VAL A 166 -2.41 7.52 -7.83
CA VAL A 166 -1.41 8.60 -7.88
C VAL A 166 -2.10 9.92 -7.60
N GLY A 167 -1.86 10.47 -6.43
CA GLY A 167 -2.42 11.75 -6.05
C GLY A 167 -1.66 12.94 -6.64
N PRO A 168 -2.28 14.14 -6.70
CA PRO A 168 -1.64 15.35 -7.19
C PRO A 168 -0.50 15.84 -6.29
N ILE A 169 0.56 16.38 -6.91
CA ILE A 169 1.68 17.05 -6.23
C ILE A 169 1.39 18.54 -6.20
N VAL A 170 1.32 19.12 -5.01
CA VAL A 170 1.11 20.56 -4.83
C VAL A 170 2.44 21.23 -4.53
N SER A 171 3.02 21.87 -5.56
CA SER A 171 4.22 22.68 -5.42
C SER A 171 3.82 24.16 -5.42
N GLY A 172 3.72 24.76 -4.23
CA GLY A 172 3.29 26.14 -4.07
C GLY A 172 1.80 26.30 -3.79
N ARG A 173 1.06 27.06 -4.61
CA ARG A 173 -0.37 27.35 -4.37
C ARG A 173 -1.26 26.20 -4.81
N LEU A 174 -2.19 25.81 -3.95
CA LEU A 174 -3.27 24.89 -4.30
C LEU A 174 -4.16 25.50 -5.40
N THR A 175 -4.49 24.71 -6.44
CA THR A 175 -5.37 25.08 -7.54
C THR A 175 -6.62 24.20 -7.57
N GLU A 176 -7.64 24.62 -8.32
CA GLU A 176 -8.85 23.82 -8.56
C GLU A 176 -8.50 22.50 -9.26
N GLU A 177 -7.59 22.51 -10.21
CA GLU A 177 -7.11 21.30 -10.87
C GLU A 177 -6.55 20.27 -9.89
N HIS A 178 -5.77 20.68 -8.89
CA HIS A 178 -5.32 19.77 -7.83
C HIS A 178 -6.49 19.17 -7.05
N CYS A 179 -7.56 19.95 -6.79
CA CYS A 179 -8.74 19.47 -6.09
C CYS A 179 -9.51 18.43 -6.93
N GLU A 180 -9.70 18.71 -8.23
CA GLU A 180 -10.36 17.78 -9.15
C GLU A 180 -9.56 16.50 -9.35
N LEU A 181 -8.22 16.58 -9.46
CA LEU A 181 -7.37 15.39 -9.53
C LEU A 181 -7.44 14.55 -8.26
N LEU A 182 -7.47 15.18 -7.07
CA LEU A 182 -7.64 14.44 -5.82
C LEU A 182 -9.02 13.77 -5.76
N LYS A 183 -10.09 14.48 -6.16
CA LYS A 183 -11.44 13.90 -6.27
C LYS A 183 -11.46 12.71 -7.24
N SER A 184 -10.76 12.84 -8.37
CA SER A 184 -10.63 11.76 -9.36
C SER A 184 -9.98 10.51 -8.77
N CYS A 185 -8.95 10.65 -7.90
CA CYS A 185 -8.37 9.51 -7.19
C CYS A 185 -9.44 8.71 -6.42
N TYR A 186 -10.26 9.43 -5.63
CA TYR A 186 -11.33 8.79 -4.85
C TYR A 186 -12.36 8.10 -5.74
N LEU A 187 -12.83 8.76 -6.80
CA LEU A 187 -13.80 8.18 -7.72
C LEU A 187 -13.24 6.94 -8.44
N SER A 188 -11.97 6.99 -8.87
CA SER A 188 -11.33 5.89 -9.59
C SER A 188 -11.19 4.65 -8.71
N PHE A 189 -10.70 4.78 -7.49
CA PHE A 189 -10.55 3.60 -6.63
C PHE A 189 -11.89 3.10 -6.08
N LEU A 190 -12.89 3.96 -5.81
CA LEU A 190 -14.22 3.54 -5.38
C LEU A 190 -14.90 2.71 -6.47
N LYS A 191 -14.85 3.17 -7.72
CA LYS A 191 -15.38 2.42 -8.86
C LYS A 191 -14.68 1.10 -9.05
N LEU A 192 -13.36 1.08 -8.97
CA LEU A 192 -12.55 -0.13 -9.12
C LEU A 192 -12.82 -1.14 -8.00
N ALA A 193 -13.03 -0.67 -6.77
CA ALA A 193 -13.43 -1.51 -5.65
C ALA A 193 -14.81 -2.15 -5.87
N GLU A 194 -15.79 -1.37 -6.32
CA GLU A 194 -17.14 -1.86 -6.65
C GLU A 194 -17.10 -2.92 -7.76
N GLU A 195 -16.35 -2.67 -8.84
CA GLU A 195 -16.16 -3.61 -9.95
C GLU A 195 -15.53 -4.95 -9.50
N ASN A 196 -14.79 -4.94 -8.38
CA ASN A 196 -14.17 -6.11 -7.78
C ASN A 196 -14.93 -6.68 -6.55
N GLY A 197 -16.15 -6.20 -6.29
CA GLY A 197 -17.01 -6.71 -5.23
C GLY A 197 -16.55 -6.38 -3.81
N CYS A 198 -15.74 -5.32 -3.63
CA CYS A 198 -15.31 -4.89 -2.31
C CYS A 198 -16.46 -4.17 -1.58
N GLU A 199 -16.77 -4.63 -0.37
CA GLU A 199 -17.77 -4.01 0.52
C GLU A 199 -17.15 -3.02 1.50
N SER A 200 -15.83 -3.12 1.70
CA SER A 200 -15.09 -2.30 2.66
C SER A 200 -13.76 -1.81 2.10
N ILE A 201 -13.49 -0.51 2.30
CA ILE A 201 -12.28 0.15 1.80
C ILE A 201 -11.69 1.03 2.91
N ALA A 202 -10.39 0.86 3.17
CA ALA A 202 -9.62 1.76 4.01
C ALA A 202 -8.70 2.62 3.16
N PHE A 203 -8.68 3.93 3.39
CA PHE A 203 -7.80 4.84 2.66
C PHE A 203 -7.07 5.80 3.57
N CYS A 204 -5.85 6.13 3.18
CA CYS A 204 -5.00 7.09 3.85
C CYS A 204 -5.29 8.54 3.40
N CYS A 205 -4.60 9.50 4.01
CA CYS A 205 -4.67 10.92 3.61
C CYS A 205 -3.86 11.13 2.31
N ILE A 206 -4.44 10.85 1.15
CA ILE A 206 -3.78 10.92 -0.16
C ILE A 206 -3.18 12.31 -0.40
N SER A 207 -1.94 12.37 -0.91
CA SER A 207 -1.16 13.57 -1.24
C SER A 207 -0.79 14.49 -0.07
N THR A 208 -1.18 14.22 1.17
CA THR A 208 -0.95 15.13 2.31
C THR A 208 0.43 15.03 2.95
N GLY A 209 1.24 14.06 2.54
CA GLY A 209 2.63 13.91 2.98
C GLY A 209 3.60 14.68 2.08
N VAL A 210 4.50 13.95 1.41
CA VAL A 210 5.54 14.51 0.53
C VAL A 210 4.97 15.32 -0.64
N PHE A 211 3.74 15.01 -1.08
CA PHE A 211 3.08 15.71 -2.19
C PHE A 211 2.45 17.06 -1.78
N GLY A 212 2.47 17.42 -0.50
CA GLY A 212 2.19 18.77 -0.03
C GLY A 212 0.74 19.26 -0.14
N PHE A 213 -0.23 18.40 -0.39
CA PHE A 213 -1.64 18.80 -0.42
C PHE A 213 -2.12 19.20 0.98
N PRO A 214 -2.81 20.36 1.17
CA PRO A 214 -3.29 20.80 2.48
C PRO A 214 -4.25 19.78 3.11
N GLN A 215 -3.91 19.28 4.31
CA GLN A 215 -4.61 18.17 4.97
C GLN A 215 -6.11 18.41 5.14
N HIS A 216 -6.50 19.60 5.61
CA HIS A 216 -7.90 19.93 5.83
C HIS A 216 -8.71 19.88 4.54
N LYS A 217 -8.16 20.47 3.46
CA LYS A 217 -8.82 20.47 2.15
C LYS A 217 -8.88 19.06 1.55
N ALA A 218 -7.85 18.25 1.73
CA ALA A 218 -7.85 16.85 1.32
C ALA A 218 -8.94 16.05 2.05
N ALA A 219 -9.10 16.25 3.35
CA ALA A 219 -10.14 15.58 4.14
C ALA A 219 -11.56 15.98 3.70
N GLU A 220 -11.80 17.29 3.41
CA GLU A 220 -13.07 17.76 2.86
C GLU A 220 -13.41 17.06 1.54
N ILE A 221 -12.44 16.99 0.61
CA ILE A 221 -12.62 16.33 -0.70
C ILE A 221 -12.90 14.85 -0.51
N ALA A 222 -12.11 14.17 0.33
CA ALA A 222 -12.28 12.75 0.61
C ALA A 222 -13.70 12.44 1.12
N VAL A 223 -14.12 13.11 2.19
CA VAL A 223 -15.42 12.85 2.83
C VAL A 223 -16.58 13.19 1.91
N SER A 224 -16.52 14.36 1.23
CA SER A 224 -17.60 14.78 0.30
C SER A 224 -17.72 13.79 -0.86
N THR A 225 -16.60 13.39 -1.48
CA THR A 225 -16.59 12.48 -2.63
C THR A 225 -17.15 11.11 -2.26
N VAL A 226 -16.68 10.54 -1.14
CA VAL A 226 -17.17 9.23 -0.66
C VAL A 226 -18.68 9.28 -0.35
N LYS A 227 -19.16 10.36 0.31
CA LYS A 227 -20.60 10.53 0.62
C LYS A 227 -21.45 10.69 -0.64
N GLU A 228 -20.98 11.44 -1.62
CA GLU A 228 -21.66 11.61 -2.92
C GLU A 228 -21.73 10.27 -3.66
N TYR A 229 -20.63 9.54 -3.74
CA TYR A 229 -20.57 8.24 -4.39
C TYR A 229 -21.57 7.26 -3.77
N LYS A 230 -21.58 7.13 -2.43
CA LYS A 230 -22.53 6.27 -1.70
C LYS A 230 -23.99 6.63 -1.97
N LYS A 231 -24.33 7.94 -2.06
CA LYS A 231 -25.70 8.38 -2.39
C LYS A 231 -26.11 7.96 -3.80
N GLN A 232 -25.19 8.07 -4.77
CA GLN A 232 -25.44 7.66 -6.16
C GLN A 232 -25.70 6.15 -6.25
N GLN A 233 -24.90 5.33 -5.60
CA GLN A 233 -25.07 3.88 -5.57
C GLN A 233 -26.40 3.47 -4.91
N ALA A 234 -26.75 4.06 -3.79
CA ALA A 234 -28.04 3.79 -3.12
C ALA A 234 -29.28 4.22 -3.94
N ALA A 235 -29.12 5.12 -4.90
CA ALA A 235 -30.19 5.52 -5.81
C ALA A 235 -30.36 4.56 -6.99
N ILE A 236 -29.26 3.92 -7.45
CA ILE A 236 -29.27 2.93 -8.54
C ILE A 236 -29.80 1.56 -8.08
N SER A 237 -29.59 1.23 -6.81
CA SER A 237 -30.00 -0.05 -6.21
C SER A 237 -31.48 -0.09 -5.77
N ARG A 238 -32.26 0.95 -6.04
CA ARG A 238 -33.73 1.04 -5.80
C ARG A 238 -34.49 0.91 -7.10
#